data_bcec85c65b41f3973ebdd846ed39c59d
#
_entry.id   bcec85c65b41f3973ebdd846ed39c59d
#
_cell.length_a   1.000
_cell.length_b   1.000
_cell.length_c   1.000
_cell.angle_alpha   90.00
_cell.angle_beta   90.00
_cell.angle_gamma   90.00
#
_symmetry.space_group_name_H-M   'P 1'
#
loop_
_entity.id
_entity.type
_entity.pdbx_description
1 polymer ?
#
loop_
_entity_poly.entity_id
_entity_poly.type
_entity_poly.pdbx_seq_one_letter_code
_entity_poly.pdbx_strand_id
1 'polypeptide(L)'
;MNQSVKCIDVKGPYGTWSYEAPSWADQFPISMGDTYRHGGVSSAPYESLNLAFHVGDEAQSVRENRAIIVKYLGVEPNRISCGNQVHGLKAVEITEDLIGAGAFGEDTAIDDCDAVFTNLPHVPLFLFTADCVGVGIYDAKHHAIATAHAGWRGAIGRLPVLTIEAMKEAYGTEDRKS
;
A
#
# COMPACT_ATOMS: atom_id res chain seq x y z
N MET A 1 -1.61 7.10 23.58
CA MET A 1 -2.37 7.81 22.50
C MET A 1 -3.50 6.91 22.08
N ASN A 2 -4.73 7.45 22.00
CA ASN A 2 -5.90 6.66 21.59
C ASN A 2 -5.75 6.36 20.09
N GLN A 3 -5.45 5.12 19.73
CA GLN A 3 -5.32 4.67 18.34
C GLN A 3 -6.72 4.37 17.81
N SER A 4 -7.51 5.42 17.56
CA SER A 4 -8.79 5.25 16.90
C SER A 4 -8.60 5.14 15.39
N VAL A 5 -9.32 4.22 14.79
CA VAL A 5 -9.46 4.08 13.33
C VAL A 5 -10.71 4.83 12.91
N LYS A 6 -10.66 5.48 11.76
CA LYS A 6 -11.82 6.16 11.16
C LYS A 6 -12.22 5.40 9.90
N CYS A 7 -13.49 5.07 9.77
CA CYS A 7 -14.05 4.64 8.49
C CYS A 7 -14.45 5.90 7.69
N ILE A 8 -14.01 5.98 6.45
CA ILE A 8 -14.21 7.11 5.56
C ILE A 8 -14.92 6.62 4.30
N ASP A 9 -16.09 7.19 4.03
CA ASP A 9 -16.86 6.90 2.82
C ASP A 9 -16.54 7.93 1.73
N VAL A 10 -16.25 7.44 0.53
CA VAL A 10 -15.91 8.26 -0.64
C VAL A 10 -16.86 7.95 -1.78
N LYS A 11 -17.48 8.97 -2.35
CA LYS A 11 -18.30 8.82 -3.55
C LYS A 11 -17.42 8.64 -4.77
N GLY A 12 -17.49 7.49 -5.39
CA GLY A 12 -16.79 7.14 -6.60
C GLY A 12 -17.70 7.03 -7.82
N PRO A 13 -17.16 6.78 -9.01
CA PRO A 13 -17.93 6.68 -10.25
C PRO A 13 -18.86 5.45 -10.29
N TYR A 14 -18.56 4.40 -9.54
CA TYR A 14 -19.32 3.14 -9.51
C TYR A 14 -20.03 2.90 -8.17
N GLY A 15 -20.18 3.93 -7.36
CA GLY A 15 -20.80 3.87 -6.05
C GLY A 15 -19.89 4.40 -4.95
N THR A 16 -20.31 4.19 -3.71
CA THR A 16 -19.49 4.55 -2.55
C THR A 16 -18.48 3.45 -2.30
N TRP A 17 -17.21 3.81 -2.18
CA TRP A 17 -16.16 2.95 -1.62
C TRP A 17 -15.72 3.51 -0.27
N SER A 18 -15.13 2.69 0.55
CA SER A 18 -14.75 3.08 1.91
C SER A 18 -13.36 2.57 2.24
N TYR A 19 -12.71 3.26 3.18
CA TYR A 19 -11.44 2.81 3.73
C TYR A 19 -11.35 3.13 5.22
N GLU A 20 -10.52 2.39 5.92
CA GLU A 20 -10.15 2.69 7.30
C GLU A 20 -8.79 3.39 7.33
N ALA A 21 -8.72 4.47 8.08
CA ALA A 21 -7.50 5.24 8.26
C ALA A 21 -7.19 5.42 9.75
N PRO A 22 -5.93 5.36 10.18
CA PRO A 22 -5.55 5.68 11.54
C PRO A 22 -5.75 7.17 11.80
N SER A 23 -6.41 7.53 12.90
CA SER A 23 -6.76 8.93 13.20
C SER A 23 -5.54 9.85 13.37
N TRP A 24 -4.38 9.30 13.68
CA TRP A 24 -3.15 10.07 13.79
C TRP A 24 -2.63 10.57 12.42
N ALA A 25 -3.00 9.90 11.32
CA ALA A 25 -2.55 10.29 9.98
C ALA A 25 -2.97 11.72 9.60
N ASP A 26 -4.11 12.20 10.10
CA ASP A 26 -4.58 13.58 9.85
C ASP A 26 -3.63 14.67 10.39
N GLN A 27 -2.70 14.30 11.26
CA GLN A 27 -1.73 15.25 11.84
C GLN A 27 -0.49 15.44 10.95
N PHE A 28 -0.40 14.68 9.86
CA PHE A 28 0.75 14.64 8.97
C PHE A 28 0.33 14.79 7.50
N PRO A 29 1.20 15.24 6.62
CA PRO A 29 0.91 15.39 5.19
C PRO A 29 1.00 14.04 4.45
N ILE A 30 0.29 13.03 4.94
CA ILE A 30 0.22 11.68 4.36
C ILE A 30 -1.23 11.21 4.21
N SER A 31 -1.44 10.31 3.27
CA SER A 31 -2.65 9.51 3.18
C SER A 31 -2.29 8.05 3.44
N MET A 32 -3.01 7.40 4.35
CA MET A 32 -2.80 5.99 4.70
C MET A 32 -4.14 5.35 5.03
N GLY A 33 -4.35 4.13 4.58
CA GLY A 33 -5.55 3.39 4.94
C GLY A 33 -5.70 2.07 4.22
N ASP A 34 -6.62 1.25 4.74
CA ASP A 34 -7.03 -0.03 4.18
C ASP A 34 -8.40 0.11 3.53
N THR A 35 -8.51 -0.21 2.23
CA THR A 35 -9.77 -0.12 1.50
C THR A 35 -10.64 -1.34 1.74
N TYR A 36 -11.96 -1.13 1.83
CA TYR A 36 -12.92 -2.22 1.73
C TYR A 36 -13.11 -2.66 0.28
N ARG A 37 -13.75 -3.82 0.10
CA ARG A 37 -13.92 -4.44 -1.21
C ARG A 37 -15.06 -3.89 -2.08
N HIS A 38 -15.73 -2.81 -1.69
CA HIS A 38 -16.92 -2.29 -2.38
C HIS A 38 -16.62 -1.03 -3.19
N GLY A 39 -17.47 -0.74 -4.20
CA GLY A 39 -17.44 0.53 -4.96
C GLY A 39 -16.51 0.53 -6.16
N GLY A 40 -16.08 -0.63 -6.62
CA GLY A 40 -15.31 -0.82 -7.85
C GLY A 40 -16.11 -1.48 -8.98
N VAL A 41 -15.43 -2.02 -9.98
CA VAL A 41 -15.97 -2.57 -11.22
C VAL A 41 -15.82 -4.08 -11.37
N SER A 42 -15.03 -4.74 -10.53
CA SER A 42 -14.81 -6.20 -10.63
C SER A 42 -16.09 -6.98 -10.40
N SER A 43 -16.27 -8.04 -11.20
CA SER A 43 -17.37 -8.96 -11.08
C SER A 43 -17.08 -10.10 -10.10
N ALA A 44 -18.08 -10.95 -9.80
CA ALA A 44 -17.91 -12.13 -8.97
C ALA A 44 -16.77 -13.03 -9.47
N PRO A 45 -15.93 -13.58 -8.58
CA PRO A 45 -15.98 -13.52 -7.12
C PRO A 45 -15.24 -12.31 -6.48
N TYR A 46 -14.79 -11.36 -7.28
CA TYR A 46 -13.93 -10.24 -6.86
C TYR A 46 -14.68 -8.95 -6.51
N GLU A 47 -16.02 -9.03 -6.37
CA GLU A 47 -16.86 -7.83 -6.18
C GLU A 47 -16.41 -6.99 -4.98
N SER A 48 -16.14 -5.75 -5.27
CA SER A 48 -16.08 -5.10 -6.57
C SER A 48 -14.80 -4.26 -6.73
N LEU A 49 -14.10 -3.91 -5.62
CA LEU A 49 -12.91 -3.05 -5.59
C LEU A 49 -11.62 -3.89 -5.40
N ASN A 50 -11.47 -4.96 -6.17
CA ASN A 50 -10.21 -5.71 -6.15
C ASN A 50 -9.08 -4.89 -6.79
N LEU A 51 -7.96 -4.79 -6.07
CA LEU A 51 -6.78 -4.01 -6.48
C LEU A 51 -5.58 -4.90 -6.84
N ALA A 52 -5.72 -6.23 -6.70
CA ALA A 52 -4.65 -7.20 -6.90
C ALA A 52 -4.76 -7.89 -8.26
N PHE A 53 -3.67 -7.93 -9.04
CA PHE A 53 -3.62 -8.63 -10.32
C PHE A 53 -3.47 -10.15 -10.17
N HIS A 54 -2.73 -10.62 -9.17
CA HIS A 54 -2.33 -12.02 -8.98
C HIS A 54 -3.45 -12.98 -8.57
N VAL A 55 -4.66 -12.46 -8.33
CA VAL A 55 -5.80 -13.28 -7.89
C VAL A 55 -6.66 -13.85 -9.03
N GLY A 56 -6.36 -13.47 -10.29
CA GLY A 56 -7.05 -13.97 -11.47
C GLY A 56 -8.28 -13.17 -11.91
N ASP A 57 -8.43 -11.94 -11.44
CA ASP A 57 -9.45 -10.99 -11.92
C ASP A 57 -9.07 -10.41 -13.29
N GLU A 58 -10.05 -9.83 -13.99
CA GLU A 58 -9.83 -9.13 -15.24
C GLU A 58 -8.88 -7.94 -15.04
N ALA A 59 -7.73 -7.95 -15.73
CA ALA A 59 -6.68 -6.94 -15.54
C ALA A 59 -7.18 -5.51 -15.78
N GLN A 60 -8.15 -5.33 -16.71
CA GLN A 60 -8.75 -4.02 -16.97
C GLN A 60 -9.57 -3.55 -15.76
N SER A 61 -10.34 -4.43 -15.12
CA SER A 61 -11.11 -4.11 -13.91
C SER A 61 -10.19 -3.69 -12.76
N VAL A 62 -9.07 -4.39 -12.56
CA VAL A 62 -8.07 -4.02 -11.55
C VAL A 62 -7.46 -2.64 -11.83
N ARG A 63 -7.13 -2.33 -13.09
CA ARG A 63 -6.62 -1.00 -13.47
C ARG A 63 -7.64 0.11 -13.19
N GLU A 64 -8.90 -0.13 -13.51
CA GLU A 64 -9.99 0.83 -13.24
C GLU A 64 -10.19 1.04 -11.74
N ASN A 65 -10.17 -0.03 -10.95
CA ASN A 65 -10.26 0.04 -9.51
C ASN A 65 -9.10 0.85 -8.89
N ARG A 66 -7.88 0.60 -9.34
CA ARG A 66 -6.70 1.37 -8.91
C ARG A 66 -6.81 2.84 -9.28
N ALA A 67 -7.33 3.16 -10.47
CA ALA A 67 -7.55 4.53 -10.90
C ALA A 67 -8.56 5.28 -10.00
N ILE A 68 -9.57 4.60 -9.46
CA ILE A 68 -10.50 5.19 -8.49
C ILE A 68 -9.75 5.68 -7.24
N ILE A 69 -8.87 4.83 -6.70
CA ILE A 69 -8.13 5.15 -5.47
C ILE A 69 -7.15 6.30 -5.70
N VAL A 70 -6.31 6.22 -6.73
CA VAL A 70 -5.28 7.26 -6.95
C VAL A 70 -5.86 8.59 -7.38
N LYS A 71 -7.03 8.59 -8.05
CA LYS A 71 -7.77 9.81 -8.34
C LYS A 71 -8.20 10.54 -7.05
N TYR A 72 -8.63 9.79 -6.05
CA TYR A 72 -8.93 10.35 -4.73
C TYR A 72 -7.67 10.91 -4.04
N LEU A 73 -6.53 10.23 -4.19
CA LEU A 73 -5.24 10.69 -3.68
C LEU A 73 -4.65 11.87 -4.48
N GLY A 74 -5.23 12.23 -5.62
CA GLY A 74 -4.73 13.32 -6.47
C GLY A 74 -3.43 13.00 -7.19
N VAL A 75 -3.18 11.72 -7.50
CA VAL A 75 -1.97 11.25 -8.20
C VAL A 75 -2.34 10.43 -9.43
N GLU A 76 -1.38 10.28 -10.36
CA GLU A 76 -1.58 9.52 -11.58
C GLU A 76 -1.39 8.00 -11.33
N PRO A 77 -2.15 7.12 -12.02
CA PRO A 77 -2.06 5.67 -11.87
C PRO A 77 -0.68 5.08 -12.14
N ASN A 78 0.10 5.68 -13.03
CA ASN A 78 1.45 5.24 -13.38
C ASN A 78 2.48 5.50 -12.27
N ARG A 79 2.09 6.07 -11.15
CA ARG A 79 2.98 6.28 -10.00
C ARG A 79 2.78 5.25 -8.89
N ILE A 80 1.76 4.38 -8.99
CA ILE A 80 1.55 3.30 -8.05
C ILE A 80 2.77 2.38 -8.06
N SER A 81 3.33 2.09 -6.89
CA SER A 81 4.48 1.18 -6.77
C SER A 81 4.15 0.08 -5.77
N CYS A 82 4.43 -1.17 -6.13
CA CYS A 82 4.18 -2.34 -5.31
C CYS A 82 5.13 -3.49 -5.64
N GLY A 83 5.28 -4.41 -4.69
CA GLY A 83 6.00 -5.65 -4.87
C GLY A 83 5.09 -6.80 -5.30
N ASN A 84 5.69 -7.82 -5.93
CA ASN A 84 5.11 -9.13 -6.09
C ASN A 84 5.27 -9.90 -4.77
N GLN A 85 4.17 -9.98 -4.01
CA GLN A 85 4.15 -10.50 -2.65
C GLN A 85 4.22 -12.03 -2.65
N VAL A 86 5.27 -12.58 -2.06
CA VAL A 86 5.54 -14.02 -1.97
C VAL A 86 5.56 -14.56 -0.54
N HIS A 87 5.11 -13.76 0.43
CA HIS A 87 5.22 -14.02 1.87
C HIS A 87 6.69 -14.13 2.32
N GLY A 88 7.55 -13.33 1.68
CA GLY A 88 8.99 -13.23 1.93
C GLY A 88 9.35 -12.20 3.00
N LEU A 89 10.64 -11.83 3.04
CA LEU A 89 11.20 -10.88 4.00
C LEU A 89 11.95 -9.73 3.31
N LYS A 90 11.81 -9.59 2.01
CA LYS A 90 12.51 -8.57 1.23
C LYS A 90 11.76 -7.24 1.30
N ALA A 91 12.47 -6.19 1.70
CA ALA A 91 12.04 -4.81 1.64
C ALA A 91 12.87 -4.06 0.57
N VAL A 92 12.21 -3.26 -0.27
CA VAL A 92 12.85 -2.54 -1.38
C VAL A 92 12.50 -1.06 -1.32
N GLU A 93 13.51 -0.20 -1.49
CA GLU A 93 13.32 1.23 -1.68
C GLU A 93 12.76 1.51 -3.07
N ILE A 94 11.68 2.30 -3.14
CA ILE A 94 11.19 2.87 -4.40
C ILE A 94 11.98 4.14 -4.69
N THR A 95 12.94 4.01 -5.57
CA THR A 95 13.72 5.10 -6.16
C THR A 95 13.04 5.63 -7.41
N GLU A 96 13.54 6.72 -8.01
CA GLU A 96 12.93 7.38 -9.19
C GLU A 96 12.70 6.41 -10.36
N ASP A 97 13.59 5.45 -10.57
CA ASP A 97 13.54 4.44 -11.64
C ASP A 97 12.56 3.29 -11.35
N LEU A 98 12.13 3.14 -10.10
CA LEU A 98 11.15 2.14 -9.69
C LEU A 98 9.73 2.71 -9.51
N ILE A 99 9.55 4.03 -9.69
CA ILE A 99 8.20 4.60 -9.66
C ILE A 99 7.35 3.96 -10.75
N GLY A 100 6.18 3.46 -10.35
CA GLY A 100 5.25 2.80 -11.26
C GLY A 100 5.44 1.29 -11.39
N ALA A 101 6.40 0.70 -10.67
CA ALA A 101 6.57 -0.75 -10.63
C ALA A 101 5.30 -1.45 -10.14
N GLY A 102 4.72 -2.31 -10.98
CA GLY A 102 3.47 -3.02 -10.69
C GLY A 102 2.19 -2.19 -10.88
N ALA A 103 2.27 -0.96 -11.39
CA ALA A 103 1.11 -0.08 -11.54
C ALA A 103 0.00 -0.67 -12.43
N PHE A 104 0.38 -1.30 -13.53
CA PHE A 104 -0.54 -1.77 -14.57
C PHE A 104 -0.55 -3.28 -14.81
N GLY A 105 0.31 -4.03 -14.14
CA GLY A 105 0.41 -5.49 -14.26
C GLY A 105 1.36 -6.08 -13.24
N GLU A 106 1.17 -7.35 -12.95
CA GLU A 106 2.02 -8.10 -12.04
C GLU A 106 3.45 -8.26 -12.59
N ASP A 107 3.57 -8.39 -13.90
CA ASP A 107 4.82 -8.57 -14.65
C ASP A 107 5.80 -7.41 -14.53
N THR A 108 5.34 -6.27 -14.07
CA THR A 108 6.15 -5.06 -13.82
C THR A 108 6.36 -4.77 -12.33
N ALA A 109 5.79 -5.57 -11.43
CA ALA A 109 5.97 -5.44 -9.99
C ALA A 109 7.40 -5.84 -9.59
N ILE A 110 7.84 -5.37 -8.42
CA ILE A 110 9.16 -5.70 -7.91
C ILE A 110 9.18 -7.16 -7.47
N ASP A 111 10.09 -7.96 -8.04
CA ASP A 111 10.18 -9.38 -7.79
C ASP A 111 10.46 -9.72 -6.32
N ASP A 112 9.72 -10.76 -5.83
CA ASP A 112 9.89 -11.36 -4.50
C ASP A 112 9.92 -10.32 -3.36
N CYS A 113 9.01 -9.34 -3.40
CA CYS A 113 9.05 -8.19 -2.53
C CYS A 113 7.74 -8.05 -1.73
N ASP A 114 7.83 -8.15 -0.42
CA ASP A 114 6.70 -8.06 0.52
C ASP A 114 6.67 -6.75 1.32
N ALA A 115 7.67 -5.88 1.13
CA ALA A 115 7.67 -4.53 1.69
C ALA A 115 8.32 -3.54 0.74
N VAL A 116 7.71 -2.36 0.61
CA VAL A 116 8.26 -1.24 -0.16
C VAL A 116 8.26 0.02 0.67
N PHE A 117 9.25 0.88 0.46
CA PHE A 117 9.37 2.16 1.17
C PHE A 117 9.94 3.26 0.29
N THR A 118 9.63 4.51 0.59
CA THR A 118 10.14 5.67 -0.16
C THR A 118 10.02 6.96 0.66
N ASN A 119 10.84 7.95 0.34
CA ASN A 119 10.66 9.34 0.76
C ASN A 119 10.29 10.26 -0.41
N LEU A 120 10.05 9.71 -1.59
CA LEU A 120 9.63 10.47 -2.76
C LEU A 120 8.16 10.89 -2.63
N PRO A 121 7.84 12.16 -2.88
CA PRO A 121 6.47 12.65 -2.79
C PRO A 121 5.60 12.12 -3.92
N HIS A 122 4.30 11.99 -3.65
CA HIS A 122 3.30 11.56 -4.64
C HIS A 122 3.56 10.18 -5.25
N VAL A 123 4.15 9.27 -4.50
CA VAL A 123 4.35 7.87 -4.87
C VAL A 123 3.48 7.00 -3.96
N PRO A 124 2.30 6.54 -4.43
CA PRO A 124 1.47 5.63 -3.66
C PRO A 124 2.12 4.24 -3.57
N LEU A 125 2.30 3.75 -2.37
CA LEU A 125 2.75 2.39 -2.11
C LEU A 125 1.53 1.49 -1.88
N PHE A 126 1.31 0.52 -2.77
CA PHE A 126 0.19 -0.41 -2.65
C PHE A 126 0.65 -1.73 -2.05
N LEU A 127 -0.18 -2.24 -1.15
CA LEU A 127 -0.06 -3.54 -0.52
C LEU A 127 -1.40 -4.26 -0.63
N PHE A 128 -1.38 -5.55 -0.93
CA PHE A 128 -2.61 -6.33 -1.14
C PHE A 128 -2.76 -7.37 -0.04
N THR A 129 -3.87 -7.35 0.65
CA THR A 129 -4.20 -8.30 1.71
C THR A 129 -5.62 -8.83 1.54
N ALA A 130 -5.84 -10.07 1.97
CA ALA A 130 -7.17 -10.64 2.20
C ALA A 130 -7.33 -10.94 3.69
N ASP A 131 -6.46 -11.77 4.25
CA ASP A 131 -6.44 -12.22 5.65
C ASP A 131 -5.10 -11.97 6.35
N CYS A 132 -4.08 -11.57 5.61
CA CYS A 132 -2.78 -11.18 6.16
C CYS A 132 -2.82 -9.76 6.73
N VAL A 133 -1.89 -9.47 7.65
CA VAL A 133 -1.77 -8.13 8.24
C VAL A 133 -0.98 -7.21 7.32
N GLY A 134 -1.58 -6.10 6.91
CA GLY A 134 -0.89 -4.97 6.29
C GLY A 134 -0.32 -4.05 7.37
N VAL A 135 0.95 -3.69 7.25
CA VAL A 135 1.61 -2.73 8.16
C VAL A 135 2.02 -1.50 7.39
N GLY A 136 1.48 -0.35 7.77
CA GLY A 136 1.92 0.95 7.27
C GLY A 136 2.87 1.61 8.26
N ILE A 137 3.96 2.21 7.76
CA ILE A 137 4.99 2.89 8.55
C ILE A 137 5.14 4.32 8.03
N TYR A 138 5.29 5.26 8.94
CA TYR A 138 5.59 6.65 8.60
C TYR A 138 6.70 7.22 9.48
N ASP A 139 7.74 7.73 8.83
CA ASP A 139 8.81 8.52 9.45
C ASP A 139 8.55 10.01 9.21
N ALA A 140 8.05 10.69 10.22
CA ALA A 140 7.72 12.11 10.15
C ALA A 140 8.96 13.03 10.01
N LYS A 141 10.14 12.57 10.42
CA LYS A 141 11.38 13.35 10.35
C LYS A 141 11.93 13.40 8.93
N HIS A 142 11.86 12.28 8.22
CA HIS A 142 12.41 12.14 6.87
C HIS A 142 11.32 12.12 5.78
N HIS A 143 10.04 12.29 6.17
CA HIS A 143 8.86 12.20 5.29
C HIS A 143 8.82 10.91 4.48
N ALA A 144 9.29 9.80 5.09
CA ALA A 144 9.33 8.50 4.45
C ALA A 144 8.15 7.64 4.87
N ILE A 145 7.63 6.88 3.93
CA ILE A 145 6.53 5.94 4.12
C ILE A 145 6.97 4.53 3.75
N ALA A 146 6.35 3.53 4.35
CA ALA A 146 6.50 2.14 3.94
C ALA A 146 5.21 1.36 4.10
N THR A 147 5.11 0.27 3.33
CA THR A 147 4.13 -0.80 3.52
C THR A 147 4.83 -2.14 3.64
N ALA A 148 4.35 -3.01 4.54
CA ALA A 148 4.90 -4.35 4.71
C ALA A 148 3.79 -5.40 4.86
N HIS A 149 3.84 -6.44 4.04
CA HIS A 149 2.92 -7.58 4.04
C HIS A 149 3.33 -8.58 5.12
N ALA A 150 2.76 -8.47 6.30
CA ALA A 150 3.03 -9.34 7.42
C ALA A 150 2.05 -10.53 7.49
N GLY A 151 2.07 -11.40 6.47
CA GLY A 151 1.53 -12.74 6.60
C GLY A 151 2.27 -13.52 7.70
N TRP A 152 1.84 -14.74 8.06
CA TRP A 152 2.43 -15.44 9.20
C TRP A 152 3.97 -15.60 9.11
N ARG A 153 4.51 -15.81 7.90
CA ARG A 153 5.97 -15.87 7.68
C ARG A 153 6.63 -14.52 7.89
N GLY A 154 6.05 -13.45 7.33
CA GLY A 154 6.51 -12.08 7.49
C GLY A 154 6.47 -11.62 8.95
N ALA A 155 5.43 -12.01 9.70
CA ALA A 155 5.29 -11.72 11.11
C ALA A 155 6.38 -12.42 11.97
N ILE A 156 6.57 -13.74 11.79
CA ILE A 156 7.62 -14.50 12.48
C ILE A 156 9.02 -14.01 12.07
N GLY A 157 9.22 -13.76 10.77
CA GLY A 157 10.48 -13.22 10.22
C GLY A 157 10.70 -11.74 10.50
N ARG A 158 9.76 -11.07 11.21
CA ARG A 158 9.85 -9.67 11.62
C ARG A 158 9.99 -8.69 10.44
N LEU A 159 9.31 -8.94 9.32
CA LEU A 159 9.37 -8.09 8.13
C LEU A 159 9.16 -6.58 8.42
N PRO A 160 8.20 -6.16 9.26
CA PRO A 160 8.05 -4.74 9.58
C PRO A 160 9.31 -4.14 10.24
N VAL A 161 10.01 -4.91 11.07
CA VAL A 161 11.27 -4.47 11.70
C VAL A 161 12.38 -4.37 10.65
N LEU A 162 12.51 -5.39 9.80
CA LEU A 162 13.48 -5.36 8.68
C LEU A 162 13.23 -4.17 7.75
N THR A 163 11.95 -3.81 7.53
CA THR A 163 11.59 -2.61 6.75
C THR A 163 12.07 -1.33 7.42
N ILE A 164 11.88 -1.20 8.74
CA ILE A 164 12.40 -0.05 9.50
C ILE A 164 13.95 0.00 9.46
N GLU A 165 14.61 -1.15 9.56
CA GLU A 165 16.07 -1.24 9.44
C GLU A 165 16.55 -0.78 8.06
N ALA A 166 15.86 -1.19 6.98
CA ALA A 166 16.15 -0.71 5.63
C ALA A 166 15.92 0.80 5.49
N MET A 167 14.83 1.34 6.02
CA MET A 167 14.58 2.79 6.07
C MET A 167 15.65 3.53 6.88
N LYS A 168 16.16 2.92 7.95
CA LYS A 168 17.25 3.49 8.74
C LYS A 168 18.55 3.57 7.93
N GLU A 169 18.87 2.55 7.17
CA GLU A 169 20.04 2.54 6.28
C GLU A 169 19.91 3.60 5.17
N ALA A 170 18.72 3.74 4.57
CA ALA A 170 18.48 4.67 3.47
C ALA A 170 18.36 6.13 3.92
N TYR A 171 17.64 6.39 5.03
CA TYR A 171 17.23 7.75 5.42
C TYR A 171 17.69 8.16 6.82
N GLY A 172 18.21 7.25 7.64
CA GLY A 172 18.50 7.51 9.04
C GLY A 172 17.26 7.48 9.94
N THR A 173 16.20 6.78 9.51
CA THR A 173 14.97 6.57 10.29
C THR A 173 15.31 6.03 11.69
N GLU A 174 14.68 6.61 12.71
CA GLU A 174 14.85 6.17 14.10
C GLU A 174 13.55 5.52 14.58
N ASP A 175 13.64 4.26 15.03
CA ASP A 175 12.51 3.62 15.70
C ASP A 175 12.25 4.33 17.02
N ARG A 176 11.03 4.82 17.20
CA ARG A 176 10.63 5.49 18.43
C ARG A 176 10.40 4.43 19.49
N LYS A 177 11.38 4.23 20.37
CA LYS A 177 11.17 3.44 21.58
C LYS A 177 10.09 4.11 22.42
N SER A 178 8.94 3.48 22.46
CA SER A 178 7.83 3.84 23.33
C SER A 178 8.15 3.52 24.79
#